data_f91234ad897e73199e1e2a01a9e5aa93
#
_entry.id   f91234ad897e73199e1e2a01a9e5aa93
#
_cell.length_a   1.000
_cell.length_b   1.000
_cell.length_c   1.000
_cell.angle_alpha   90.00
_cell.angle_beta   90.00
_cell.angle_gamma   90.00
#
_symmetry.space_group_name_H-M   'P 1'
#
loop_
_entity.id
_entity.type
_entity.pdbx_description
1 polymer ?
#
loop_
_entity_poly.entity_id
_entity_poly.type
_entity_poly.pdbx_seq_one_letter_code
_entity_poly.pdbx_strand_id
1 'polypeptide(L)'
;MILPFTPREVEYIIAWKAGEVWPDEQRVLNKLRRALALAQSPQLSPLQARMSLKWAEEQTSGHYGGGQVRNPEERSIIGKLDAALK
;
A
#
# COMPACT_ATOMS: atom_id res chain seq x y z
N MET A 1 -9.55 9.43 -3.18
CA MET A 1 -8.27 10.17 -3.22
C MET A 1 -7.29 9.49 -4.17
N ILE A 2 -6.49 10.27 -4.86
CA ILE A 2 -5.45 9.75 -5.75
C ILE A 2 -4.15 9.68 -4.97
N LEU A 3 -3.52 8.50 -4.97
CA LEU A 3 -2.27 8.30 -4.25
C LEU A 3 -1.10 8.31 -5.26
N PRO A 4 -0.11 9.20 -5.06
CA PRO A 4 0.97 9.36 -6.03
C PRO A 4 2.05 8.28 -5.90
N PHE A 5 1.64 7.02 -5.97
CA PHE A 5 2.57 5.90 -5.93
C PHE A 5 3.26 5.72 -7.26
N THR A 6 4.55 5.38 -7.22
CA THR A 6 5.25 4.91 -8.40
C THR A 6 4.80 3.48 -8.72
N PRO A 7 4.98 3.01 -9.97
CA PRO A 7 4.67 1.62 -10.31
C PRO A 7 5.38 0.62 -9.39
N ARG A 8 6.61 0.90 -9.01
CA ARG A 8 7.37 0.04 -8.12
C ARG A 8 6.75 -0.03 -6.72
N GLU A 9 6.27 1.11 -6.21
CA GLU A 9 5.57 1.16 -4.92
C GLU A 9 4.27 0.35 -4.96
N VAL A 10 3.53 0.43 -6.04
CA VAL A 10 2.31 -0.36 -6.23
C VAL A 10 2.63 -1.86 -6.23
N GLU A 11 3.70 -2.26 -6.90
CA GLU A 11 4.16 -3.65 -6.90
C GLU A 11 4.49 -4.14 -5.50
N TYR A 12 5.13 -3.31 -4.67
CA TYR A 12 5.44 -3.64 -3.28
C TYR A 12 4.17 -3.91 -2.48
N ILE A 13 3.17 -3.05 -2.61
CA ILE A 13 1.91 -3.21 -1.86
C ILE A 13 1.21 -4.50 -2.27
N ILE A 14 1.18 -4.79 -3.57
CA ILE A 14 0.58 -6.03 -4.08
C ILE A 14 1.32 -7.26 -3.52
N ALA A 15 2.65 -7.20 -3.46
CA ALA A 15 3.46 -8.29 -2.95
C ALA A 15 3.22 -8.56 -1.46
N TRP A 16 2.92 -7.53 -0.68
CA TRP A 16 2.62 -7.68 0.75
C TRP A 16 1.40 -8.57 1.00
N LYS A 17 0.48 -8.62 0.05
CA LYS A 17 -0.76 -9.41 0.15
C LYS A 17 -0.85 -10.47 -0.92
N ALA A 18 0.27 -11.08 -1.25
CA ALA A 18 0.29 -12.22 -2.17
C ALA A 18 -0.17 -13.48 -1.41
N GLY A 19 -1.41 -13.90 -1.61
CA GLY A 19 -1.98 -15.05 -0.93
C GLY A 19 -3.48 -14.88 -0.72
N GLU A 20 -4.03 -15.57 0.28
CA GLU A 20 -5.45 -15.43 0.59
C GLU A 20 -5.74 -14.10 1.24
N VAL A 21 -6.76 -13.40 0.72
CA VAL A 21 -7.17 -12.10 1.23
C VAL A 21 -8.69 -12.06 1.37
N TRP A 22 -9.15 -11.17 2.24
CA TRP A 22 -10.58 -10.91 2.40
C TRP A 22 -11.12 -10.17 1.17
N PRO A 23 -12.44 -10.25 0.88
CA PRO A 23 -13.03 -9.57 -0.27
C PRO A 23 -12.72 -8.07 -0.33
N ASP A 24 -12.71 -7.38 0.80
CA ASP A 24 -12.40 -5.96 0.85
C ASP A 24 -10.94 -5.68 0.46
N GLU A 25 -10.04 -6.54 0.91
CA GLU A 25 -8.63 -6.46 0.54
C GLU A 25 -8.45 -6.75 -0.95
N GLN A 26 -9.19 -7.70 -1.48
CA GLN A 26 -9.13 -8.03 -2.90
C GLN A 26 -9.54 -6.85 -3.78
N ARG A 27 -10.51 -6.06 -3.33
CA ARG A 27 -10.92 -4.84 -4.05
C ARG A 27 -9.78 -3.83 -4.13
N VAL A 28 -9.03 -3.65 -3.04
CA VAL A 28 -7.86 -2.76 -3.03
C VAL A 28 -6.79 -3.29 -3.99
N LEU A 29 -6.50 -4.58 -3.92
CA LEU A 29 -5.52 -5.20 -4.82
C LEU A 29 -5.90 -5.07 -6.28
N ASN A 30 -7.19 -5.24 -6.60
CA ASN A 30 -7.68 -5.09 -7.97
C ASN A 30 -7.47 -3.66 -8.48
N LYS A 31 -7.74 -2.66 -7.65
CA LYS A 31 -7.49 -1.26 -8.01
C LYS A 31 -6.01 -0.99 -8.24
N LEU A 32 -5.15 -1.54 -7.38
CA LEU A 32 -3.70 -1.37 -7.52
C LEU A 32 -3.18 -2.04 -8.79
N ARG A 33 -3.63 -3.25 -9.08
CA ARG A 33 -3.23 -3.97 -10.29
C ARG A 33 -3.68 -3.24 -11.55
N ARG A 34 -4.88 -2.69 -11.53
CA ARG A 34 -5.40 -1.93 -12.67
C ARG A 34 -4.60 -0.64 -12.89
N ALA A 35 -4.29 0.07 -11.81
CA ALA A 35 -3.48 1.28 -11.90
C ALA A 35 -2.09 0.97 -12.45
N LEU A 36 -1.49 -0.13 -12.02
CA LEU A 36 -0.20 -0.57 -12.51
C LEU A 36 -0.25 -0.90 -14.00
N ALA A 37 -1.27 -1.63 -14.43
CA ALA A 37 -1.45 -2.01 -15.83
C ALA A 37 -1.66 -0.80 -16.75
N LEU A 38 -2.32 0.24 -16.24
CA LEU A 38 -2.62 1.46 -17.01
C LEU A 38 -1.57 2.55 -16.81
N ALA A 39 -0.52 2.28 -16.04
CA ALA A 39 0.52 3.25 -15.68
C ALA A 39 -0.07 4.54 -15.10
N GLN A 40 -1.05 4.39 -14.20
CA GLN A 40 -1.75 5.49 -13.55
C GLN A 40 -1.58 5.42 -12.04
N SER A 41 -1.74 6.56 -11.38
CA SER A 41 -1.79 6.59 -9.92
C SER A 41 -3.09 5.94 -9.42
N PRO A 42 -3.02 5.04 -8.43
CA PRO A 42 -4.23 4.38 -7.94
C PRO A 42 -5.13 5.36 -7.21
N GLN A 43 -6.43 5.17 -7.36
CA GLN A 43 -7.45 5.92 -6.65
C GLN A 43 -8.09 5.01 -5.60
N LEU A 44 -7.91 5.35 -4.34
CA LEU A 44 -8.43 4.59 -3.20
C LEU A 44 -9.37 5.45 -2.36
N SER A 45 -10.35 4.80 -1.73
CA SER A 45 -11.15 5.48 -0.71
C SER A 45 -10.30 5.68 0.55
N PRO A 46 -10.70 6.59 1.47
CA PRO A 46 -9.99 6.74 2.74
C PRO A 46 -9.85 5.43 3.51
N LEU A 47 -10.90 4.60 3.52
CA LEU A 47 -10.86 3.29 4.17
C LEU A 47 -9.84 2.38 3.51
N GLN A 48 -9.81 2.35 2.18
CA GLN A 48 -8.85 1.54 1.43
C GLN A 48 -7.42 2.00 1.65
N ALA A 49 -7.20 3.30 1.73
CA ALA A 49 -5.89 3.87 2.05
C ALA A 49 -5.43 3.45 3.46
N ARG A 50 -6.35 3.46 4.44
CA ARG A 50 -6.05 2.99 5.79
C ARG A 50 -5.71 1.51 5.82
N MET A 51 -6.40 0.69 5.03
CA MET A 51 -6.09 -0.73 4.90
C MET A 51 -4.68 -0.91 4.37
N SER A 52 -4.30 -0.16 3.35
CA SER A 52 -2.95 -0.22 2.78
C SER A 52 -1.89 0.21 3.81
N LEU A 53 -2.17 1.23 4.59
CA LEU A 53 -1.27 1.68 5.67
C LEU A 53 -1.10 0.60 6.73
N LYS A 54 -2.18 -0.08 7.08
CA LYS A 54 -2.13 -1.19 8.03
C LYS A 54 -1.25 -2.32 7.50
N TRP A 55 -1.37 -2.65 6.22
CA TRP A 55 -0.51 -3.65 5.59
C TRP A 55 0.97 -3.26 5.68
N ALA A 56 1.27 -1.98 5.43
CA ALA A 56 2.63 -1.47 5.53
C ALA A 56 3.15 -1.60 6.97
N GLU A 57 2.35 -1.25 7.95
CA GLU A 57 2.71 -1.36 9.36
C GLU A 57 2.95 -2.81 9.76
N GLU A 58 2.13 -3.74 9.31
CA GLU A 58 2.30 -5.17 9.57
C GLU A 58 3.62 -5.69 9.00
N GLN A 59 4.00 -5.23 7.81
CA GLN A 59 5.24 -5.66 7.17
C GLN A 59 6.48 -5.07 7.81
N THR A 60 6.40 -3.87 8.38
CA THR A 60 7.56 -3.16 8.89
C THR A 60 7.71 -3.26 10.40
N SER A 61 6.61 -3.22 11.15
CA SER A 61 6.64 -3.19 12.62
C SER A 61 6.48 -4.56 13.26
N GLY A 62 5.74 -5.45 12.61
CA GLY A 62 5.39 -6.75 13.19
C GLY A 62 6.55 -7.71 13.32
N HIS A 63 7.57 -7.56 12.50
CA HIS A 63 8.68 -8.50 12.46
C HIS A 63 9.89 -8.09 13.30
N TYR A 64 10.05 -6.82 13.58
CA TYR A 64 11.29 -6.31 14.18
C TYR A 64 11.09 -5.51 15.44
N GLY A 65 9.86 -5.44 15.95
CA GLY A 65 9.57 -4.81 17.24
C GLY A 65 9.94 -3.34 17.38
N GLY A 66 10.54 -2.75 16.39
CA GLY A 66 11.04 -1.39 16.48
C GLY A 66 10.61 -0.46 15.35
N GLY A 67 9.90 -0.99 14.38
CA GLY A 67 9.35 -0.17 13.30
C GLY A 67 10.38 0.54 12.42
N GLN A 68 11.61 0.03 12.36
CA GLN A 68 12.60 0.62 11.47
C GLN A 68 12.37 0.17 10.05
N VAL A 69 11.92 1.11 9.21
CA VAL A 69 11.72 0.88 7.79
C VAL A 69 13.06 1.08 7.10
N ARG A 70 13.65 0.00 6.60
CA ARG A 70 14.94 0.04 5.91
C ARG A 70 14.80 0.29 4.41
N ASN A 71 13.69 -0.14 3.84
CA ASN A 71 13.46 -0.05 2.41
C ASN A 71 12.93 1.35 2.06
N PRO A 72 13.61 2.11 1.16
CA PRO A 72 13.16 3.44 0.78
C PRO A 72 11.75 3.46 0.17
N GLU A 73 11.38 2.44 -0.60
CA GLU A 73 10.06 2.35 -1.21
C GLU A 73 8.97 2.19 -0.14
N GLU A 74 9.20 1.35 0.87
CA GLU A 74 8.25 1.16 1.96
C GLU A 74 8.07 2.45 2.76
N ARG A 75 9.16 3.14 3.04
CA ARG A 75 9.13 4.43 3.73
C ARG A 75 8.34 5.45 2.92
N SER A 76 8.56 5.51 1.63
CA SER A 76 7.84 6.39 0.72
C SER A 76 6.35 6.09 0.70
N ILE A 77 5.98 4.82 0.64
CA ILE A 77 4.58 4.37 0.66
C ILE A 77 3.90 4.84 1.94
N ILE A 78 4.52 4.60 3.09
CA ILE A 78 3.98 5.00 4.40
C ILE A 78 3.80 6.51 4.47
N GLY A 79 4.81 7.26 4.04
CA GLY A 79 4.75 8.72 4.04
C GLY A 79 3.62 9.27 3.16
N LYS A 80 3.43 8.68 1.99
CA LYS A 80 2.35 9.09 1.08
C LYS A 80 0.97 8.76 1.64
N LEU A 81 0.81 7.60 2.27
CA LEU A 81 -0.45 7.21 2.91
C LEU A 81 -0.75 8.12 4.10
N ASP A 82 0.23 8.38 4.96
CA ASP A 82 0.06 9.29 6.09
C ASP A 82 -0.35 10.69 5.62
N ALA A 83 0.30 11.21 4.61
CA ALA A 83 -0.01 12.53 4.08
C ALA A 83 -1.44 12.58 3.52
N ALA A 84 -1.88 11.53 2.86
CA ALA A 84 -3.22 11.45 2.28
C ALA A 84 -4.32 11.31 3.33
N LEU A 85 -4.00 10.72 4.48
CA LEU A 85 -4.98 10.44 5.55
C LEU A 85 -5.04 11.52 6.64
N LYS A 86 -4.22 12.52 6.54
CA LYS A 86 -4.25 13.66 7.48
C LYS A 86 -5.40 14.62 7.23
#